data_743f81359cec15d0151a6ce1d04914e5
#
_entry.id   743f81359cec15d0151a6ce1d04914e5
#
_cell.length_a   1.000
_cell.length_b   1.000
_cell.length_c   1.000
_cell.angle_alpha   90.00
_cell.angle_beta   90.00
_cell.angle_gamma   90.00
#
_symmetry.space_group_name_H-M   'P 1'
#
loop_
_entity.id
_entity.type
_entity.pdbx_description
1 polymer ?
#
loop_
_entity_poly.entity_id
_entity_poly.type
_entity_poly.pdbx_seq_one_letter_code
_entity_poly.pdbx_strand_id
1 'polypeptide(L)'
;TAPVASGGICTTTKLRLAQGQTALIKTHSDPPPGFFEAEARGLRWLGEGNPELLAKVMAVAADALIVEWAEPARPTVEVAGDFGRLLAQMHLQGAPTYGAASDGFIGTLPLPNSPTQTWSEFYVTRRVLPYLKLAHDRGRISPTDVGAVEQLIRRLDQVAGPPEPVARIHGDLWSGN
;
A
#
# COMPACT_ATOMS: atom_id res chain seq x y z
N THR A 1 1.09 27.58 0.51
CA THR A 1 0.51 26.31 0.00
C THR A 1 0.56 26.30 -1.51
N ALA A 2 0.97 25.19 -2.11
CA ALA A 2 0.92 24.96 -3.54
C ALA A 2 0.28 23.59 -3.81
N PRO A 3 -0.71 23.50 -4.71
CA PRO A 3 -1.27 22.20 -5.08
C PRO A 3 -0.19 21.36 -5.77
N VAL A 4 -0.16 20.08 -5.44
CA VAL A 4 0.65 19.07 -6.09
C VAL A 4 -0.29 18.20 -6.91
N ALA A 5 0.16 17.59 -8.01
CA ALA A 5 -0.69 16.72 -8.83
C ALA A 5 -1.37 15.67 -7.94
N SER A 6 -2.71 15.67 -7.92
CA SER A 6 -3.48 14.73 -7.11
C SER A 6 -3.47 13.35 -7.77
N GLY A 7 -3.10 12.31 -7.05
CA GLY A 7 -3.58 10.96 -7.35
C GLY A 7 -5.11 10.95 -7.20
N GLY A 8 -5.86 10.24 -8.06
CA GLY A 8 -7.31 10.38 -8.26
C GLY A 8 -8.24 10.23 -7.03
N ILE A 9 -7.74 9.97 -5.83
CA ILE A 9 -8.53 9.73 -4.62
C ILE A 9 -8.40 10.89 -3.62
N CYS A 10 -7.17 11.36 -3.35
CA CYS A 10 -6.90 12.43 -2.40
C CYS A 10 -6.45 13.71 -3.09
N THR A 11 -6.74 14.84 -2.49
CA THR A 11 -6.09 16.11 -2.84
C THR A 11 -4.79 16.23 -2.06
N THR A 12 -3.69 16.58 -2.76
CA THR A 12 -2.39 16.78 -2.14
C THR A 12 -1.91 18.22 -2.29
N THR A 13 -1.37 18.77 -1.20
CA THR A 13 -0.90 20.16 -1.16
C THR A 13 0.43 20.24 -0.43
N LYS A 14 1.43 20.92 -1.03
CA LYS A 14 2.70 21.25 -0.37
C LYS A 14 2.47 22.37 0.64
N LEU A 15 2.86 22.15 1.88
CA LEU A 15 2.77 23.10 2.97
C LEU A 15 4.16 23.63 3.33
N ARG A 16 4.22 24.92 3.72
CA ARG A 16 5.36 25.48 4.45
C ARG A 16 4.94 25.71 5.88
N LEU A 17 5.62 25.08 6.81
CA LEU A 17 5.38 25.20 8.23
C LEU A 17 6.06 26.45 8.83
N ALA A 18 5.61 26.88 10.01
CA ALA A 18 6.10 28.11 10.65
C ALA A 18 7.62 28.11 10.89
N GLN A 19 8.23 26.95 11.08
CA GLN A 19 9.67 26.80 11.31
C GLN A 19 10.49 26.62 10.02
N GLY A 20 9.88 26.87 8.85
CA GLY A 20 10.54 26.77 7.54
C GLY A 20 10.58 25.37 6.93
N GLN A 21 10.19 24.34 7.66
CA GLN A 21 10.06 22.98 7.15
C GLN A 21 8.95 22.91 6.09
N THR A 22 9.10 21.97 5.16
CA THR A 22 8.06 21.65 4.17
C THR A 22 7.42 20.30 4.47
N ALA A 23 6.13 20.20 4.22
CA ALA A 23 5.34 18.99 4.39
C ALA A 23 4.39 18.79 3.21
N LEU A 24 3.89 17.58 3.02
CA LEU A 24 2.78 17.24 2.15
C LEU A 24 1.56 16.94 3.01
N ILE A 25 0.45 17.63 2.76
CA ILE A 25 -0.85 17.24 3.29
C ILE A 25 -1.66 16.51 2.22
N LYS A 26 -2.22 15.37 2.59
CA LYS A 26 -3.24 14.64 1.83
C LYS A 26 -4.57 14.82 2.53
N THR A 27 -5.61 15.19 1.77
CA THR A 27 -6.98 15.34 2.28
C THR A 27 -7.97 14.60 1.41
N HIS A 28 -9.08 14.18 2.00
CA HIS A 28 -10.21 13.58 1.31
C HIS A 28 -11.50 14.19 1.89
N SER A 29 -12.47 14.53 1.04
CA SER A 29 -13.70 15.19 1.46
C SER A 29 -14.66 14.30 2.25
N ASP A 30 -14.61 12.98 1.98
CA ASP A 30 -15.46 11.97 2.62
C ASP A 30 -14.69 10.64 2.71
N PRO A 31 -13.63 10.55 3.54
CA PRO A 31 -12.84 9.34 3.65
C PRO A 31 -13.59 8.27 4.44
N PRO A 32 -13.41 6.98 4.11
CA PRO A 32 -13.87 5.92 4.98
C PRO A 32 -13.26 6.06 6.40
N PRO A 33 -13.99 5.71 7.46
CA PRO A 33 -13.45 5.78 8.83
C PRO A 33 -12.13 5.02 8.97
N GLY A 34 -11.10 5.66 9.51
CA GLY A 34 -9.77 5.08 9.69
C GLY A 34 -8.87 5.07 8.45
N PHE A 35 -9.27 5.74 7.37
CA PHE A 35 -8.55 5.76 6.09
C PHE A 35 -7.12 6.29 6.23
N PHE A 36 -6.95 7.49 6.75
CA PHE A 36 -5.63 8.09 6.93
C PHE A 36 -4.84 7.47 8.09
N GLU A 37 -5.52 7.00 9.12
CA GLU A 37 -4.87 6.25 10.21
C GLU A 37 -4.29 4.92 9.71
N ALA A 38 -4.96 4.24 8.77
CA ALA A 38 -4.44 3.02 8.15
C ALA A 38 -3.17 3.31 7.34
N GLU A 39 -3.16 4.35 6.52
CA GLU A 39 -1.99 4.79 5.76
C GLU A 39 -0.83 5.17 6.70
N ALA A 40 -1.11 5.96 7.73
CA ALA A 40 -0.10 6.36 8.72
C ALA A 40 0.51 5.16 9.47
N ARG A 41 -0.29 4.16 9.82
CA ARG A 41 0.21 2.90 10.42
C ARG A 41 1.09 2.13 9.45
N GLY A 42 0.66 1.99 8.20
CA GLY A 42 1.43 1.31 7.15
C GLY A 42 2.80 1.94 6.92
N LEU A 43 2.85 3.27 6.77
CA LEU A 43 4.11 4.00 6.59
C LEU A 43 5.05 3.83 7.78
N ARG A 44 4.54 3.94 9.02
CA ARG A 44 5.35 3.73 10.22
C ARG A 44 5.89 2.31 10.30
N TRP A 45 5.06 1.32 10.04
CA TRP A 45 5.45 -0.09 10.07
C TRP A 45 6.50 -0.43 9.01
N LEU A 46 6.34 0.06 7.77
CA LEU A 46 7.33 -0.14 6.72
C LEU A 46 8.67 0.54 7.06
N GLY A 47 8.63 1.70 7.75
CA GLY A 47 9.80 2.48 8.10
C GLY A 47 10.56 2.01 9.35
N GLU A 48 10.10 0.98 10.07
CA GLU A 48 10.73 0.54 11.34
C GLU A 48 12.22 0.20 11.21
N GLY A 49 12.65 -0.35 10.10
CA GLY A 49 14.06 -0.73 9.89
C GLY A 49 14.83 0.17 8.92
N ASN A 50 14.12 0.94 8.09
CA ASN A 50 14.70 1.86 7.10
C ASN A 50 13.87 3.15 7.03
N PRO A 51 13.93 4.01 8.05
CA PRO A 51 13.11 5.22 8.10
C PRO A 51 13.44 6.22 6.96
N GLU A 52 14.62 6.13 6.36
CA GLU A 52 15.06 7.00 5.26
C GLU A 52 14.37 6.68 3.93
N LEU A 53 13.81 5.48 3.79
CA LEU A 53 13.14 5.06 2.56
C LEU A 53 11.72 5.66 2.42
N LEU A 54 11.13 6.12 3.52
CA LEU A 54 9.73 6.51 3.58
C LEU A 54 9.56 7.94 4.10
N ALA A 55 8.56 8.64 3.54
CA ALA A 55 8.14 9.92 4.06
C ALA A 55 7.65 9.78 5.51
N LYS A 56 8.26 10.56 6.43
CA LYS A 56 7.91 10.54 7.85
C LYS A 56 6.49 11.07 8.07
N VAL A 57 5.69 10.31 8.78
CA VAL A 57 4.36 10.76 9.22
C VAL A 57 4.51 11.82 10.31
N MET A 58 4.05 13.04 10.05
CA MET A 58 4.10 14.18 10.97
C MET A 58 2.82 14.30 11.79
N ALA A 59 1.65 14.13 11.15
CA ALA A 59 0.36 14.17 11.81
C ALA A 59 -0.67 13.35 11.04
N VAL A 60 -1.72 12.90 11.72
CA VAL A 60 -2.88 12.23 11.14
C VAL A 60 -4.15 12.68 11.83
N ALA A 61 -5.21 12.86 11.05
CA ALA A 61 -6.57 13.16 11.47
C ALA A 61 -7.56 12.31 10.64
N ALA A 62 -8.82 12.33 10.98
CA ALA A 62 -9.83 11.54 10.31
C ALA A 62 -9.97 11.86 8.80
N ASP A 63 -9.70 13.11 8.41
CA ASP A 63 -9.85 13.64 7.05
C ASP A 63 -8.53 14.07 6.39
N ALA A 64 -7.38 13.88 7.07
CA ALA A 64 -6.08 14.34 6.61
C ALA A 64 -4.89 13.52 7.13
N LEU A 65 -3.85 13.44 6.30
CA LEU A 65 -2.53 12.92 6.67
C LEU A 65 -1.46 13.95 6.27
N ILE A 66 -0.55 14.27 7.19
CA ILE A 66 0.60 15.12 6.93
C ILE A 66 1.87 14.27 7.00
N VAL A 67 2.64 14.29 5.92
CA VAL A 67 3.94 13.61 5.84
C VAL A 67 5.03 14.60 5.47
N GLU A 68 6.27 14.22 5.71
CA GLU A 68 7.44 14.97 5.27
C GLU A 68 7.42 15.14 3.74
N TRP A 69 7.81 16.32 3.28
CA TRP A 69 7.97 16.60 1.85
C TRP A 69 9.33 16.11 1.35
N ALA A 70 9.33 15.22 0.37
CA ALA A 70 10.52 14.86 -0.39
C ALA A 70 10.60 15.75 -1.64
N GLU A 71 11.74 16.46 -1.82
CA GLU A 71 11.92 17.28 -3.03
C GLU A 71 12.13 16.37 -4.25
N PRO A 72 11.34 16.55 -5.31
CA PRO A 72 11.54 15.80 -6.54
C PRO A 72 12.91 16.05 -7.14
N ALA A 73 13.61 14.98 -7.54
CA ALA A 73 14.87 15.04 -8.21
C ALA A 73 14.90 14.09 -9.42
N ARG A 74 15.84 14.30 -10.33
CA ARG A 74 16.05 13.34 -11.42
C ARG A 74 16.75 12.10 -10.87
N PRO A 75 16.22 10.89 -11.13
CA PRO A 75 16.89 9.67 -10.71
C PRO A 75 18.22 9.51 -11.46
N THR A 76 19.27 9.07 -10.77
CA THR A 76 20.53 8.62 -11.36
C THR A 76 20.63 7.10 -11.20
N VAL A 77 21.58 6.48 -11.88
CA VAL A 77 21.84 5.04 -11.78
C VAL A 77 22.25 4.67 -10.34
N GLU A 78 23.05 5.52 -9.69
CA GLU A 78 23.48 5.33 -8.30
C GLU A 78 22.29 5.36 -7.35
N VAL A 79 21.43 6.38 -7.45
CA VAL A 79 20.22 6.52 -6.63
C VAL A 79 19.26 5.35 -6.85
N ALA A 80 19.10 4.88 -8.10
CA ALA A 80 18.28 3.70 -8.38
C ALA A 80 18.86 2.43 -7.73
N GLY A 81 20.19 2.28 -7.73
CA GLY A 81 20.88 1.19 -7.07
C GLY A 81 20.73 1.24 -5.54
N ASP A 82 20.88 2.43 -4.95
CA ASP A 82 20.67 2.64 -3.50
C ASP A 82 19.22 2.34 -3.10
N PHE A 83 18.26 2.84 -3.85
CA PHE A 83 16.84 2.54 -3.64
C PHE A 83 16.57 1.03 -3.68
N GLY A 84 17.10 0.32 -4.68
CA GLY A 84 16.93 -1.13 -4.77
C GLY A 84 17.51 -1.88 -3.57
N ARG A 85 18.67 -1.44 -3.03
CA ARG A 85 19.27 -2.02 -1.82
C ARG A 85 18.40 -1.79 -0.58
N LEU A 86 17.92 -0.56 -0.38
CA LEU A 86 17.05 -0.21 0.74
C LEU A 86 15.71 -0.94 0.67
N LEU A 87 15.14 -1.06 -0.53
CA LEU A 87 13.91 -1.82 -0.75
C LEU A 87 14.09 -3.30 -0.41
N ALA A 88 15.20 -3.91 -0.85
CA ALA A 88 15.52 -5.29 -0.51
C ALA A 88 15.68 -5.47 1.01
N GLN A 89 16.34 -4.55 1.70
CA GLN A 89 16.45 -4.57 3.16
C GLN A 89 15.08 -4.47 3.84
N MET A 90 14.18 -3.63 3.35
CA MET A 90 12.80 -3.54 3.86
C MET A 90 12.06 -4.87 3.69
N HIS A 91 12.16 -5.51 2.53
CA HIS A 91 11.55 -6.82 2.28
C HIS A 91 12.10 -7.89 3.23
N LEU A 92 13.41 -7.90 3.47
CA LEU A 92 14.10 -8.86 4.34
C LEU A 92 13.80 -8.71 5.84
N GLN A 93 13.24 -7.59 6.28
CA GLN A 93 12.76 -7.46 7.67
C GLN A 93 11.66 -8.47 7.99
N GLY A 94 10.95 -8.93 6.98
CA GLY A 94 9.93 -9.96 7.14
C GLY A 94 8.76 -9.57 8.04
N ALA A 95 7.93 -10.55 8.30
CA ALA A 95 6.83 -10.50 9.26
C ALA A 95 6.54 -11.93 9.77
N PRO A 96 5.84 -12.09 10.91
CA PRO A 96 5.56 -13.41 11.47
C PRO A 96 4.57 -14.23 10.63
N THR A 97 3.70 -13.56 9.87
CA THR A 97 2.63 -14.18 9.06
C THR A 97 2.35 -13.36 7.83
N TYR A 98 1.66 -13.94 6.84
CA TYR A 98 1.09 -13.18 5.73
C TYR A 98 -0.12 -12.38 6.23
N GLY A 99 -0.17 -11.10 5.91
CA GLY A 99 -1.19 -10.17 6.36
C GLY A 99 -0.62 -8.98 7.12
N ALA A 100 -1.44 -8.33 7.94
CA ALA A 100 -1.01 -7.22 8.79
C ALA A 100 -1.83 -7.20 10.09
N ALA A 101 -1.35 -6.42 11.07
CA ALA A 101 -2.01 -6.28 12.37
C ALA A 101 -3.43 -5.66 12.28
N SER A 102 -3.74 -4.95 11.20
CA SER A 102 -5.04 -4.33 10.98
C SER A 102 -5.36 -4.23 9.49
N ASP A 103 -6.65 -4.16 9.19
CA ASP A 103 -7.12 -3.91 7.84
C ASP A 103 -6.72 -2.51 7.34
N GLY A 104 -6.67 -2.37 6.03
CA GLY A 104 -6.35 -1.13 5.34
C GLY A 104 -7.37 -0.80 4.25
N PHE A 105 -6.90 -0.10 3.22
CA PHE A 105 -7.74 0.28 2.08
C PHE A 105 -6.98 0.06 0.77
N ILE A 106 -7.72 -0.29 -0.28
CA ILE A 106 -7.29 -0.22 -1.67
C ILE A 106 -8.20 0.76 -2.39
N GLY A 107 -7.66 1.92 -2.75
CA GLY A 107 -8.52 3.05 -3.03
C GLY A 107 -9.37 3.39 -1.80
N THR A 108 -10.68 3.48 -1.96
CA THR A 108 -11.64 3.64 -0.85
C THR A 108 -12.28 2.31 -0.42
N LEU A 109 -11.90 1.19 -1.02
CA LEU A 109 -12.43 -0.13 -0.66
C LEU A 109 -11.66 -0.72 0.52
N PRO A 110 -12.34 -1.45 1.41
CA PRO A 110 -11.67 -2.19 2.48
C PRO A 110 -10.63 -3.17 1.93
N LEU A 111 -9.47 -3.25 2.56
CA LEU A 111 -8.40 -4.18 2.27
C LEU A 111 -8.19 -5.11 3.48
N PRO A 112 -8.81 -6.30 3.48
CA PRO A 112 -8.68 -7.26 4.58
C PRO A 112 -7.23 -7.72 4.73
N ASN A 113 -6.72 -7.71 5.96
CA ASN A 113 -5.34 -8.10 6.27
C ASN A 113 -5.24 -9.14 7.39
N SER A 114 -6.37 -9.76 7.79
CA SER A 114 -6.35 -10.81 8.81
C SER A 114 -5.29 -11.86 8.48
N PRO A 115 -4.36 -12.18 9.40
CA PRO A 115 -3.22 -13.05 9.15
C PRO A 115 -3.59 -14.46 8.72
N THR A 116 -2.71 -15.07 7.92
CA THR A 116 -2.76 -16.49 7.53
C THR A 116 -1.37 -17.11 7.59
N GLN A 117 -1.31 -18.46 7.57
CA GLN A 117 -0.05 -19.20 7.65
C GLN A 117 0.63 -19.40 6.29
N THR A 118 -0.13 -19.31 5.20
CA THR A 118 0.40 -19.47 3.83
C THR A 118 0.08 -18.28 2.96
N TRP A 119 0.97 -18.02 2.00
CA TRP A 119 0.74 -16.97 1.01
C TRP A 119 -0.49 -17.24 0.15
N SER A 120 -0.67 -18.47 -0.30
CA SER A 120 -1.81 -18.87 -1.14
C SER A 120 -3.15 -18.60 -0.43
N GLU A 121 -3.27 -18.98 0.84
CA GLU A 121 -4.47 -18.70 1.63
C GLU A 121 -4.71 -17.20 1.76
N PHE A 122 -3.68 -16.43 2.11
CA PHE A 122 -3.76 -14.97 2.22
C PHE A 122 -4.20 -14.35 0.90
N TYR A 123 -3.49 -14.67 -0.17
CA TYR A 123 -3.75 -14.07 -1.48
C TYR A 123 -5.15 -14.39 -1.98
N VAL A 124 -5.57 -15.65 -1.90
CA VAL A 124 -6.92 -16.06 -2.30
C VAL A 124 -7.99 -15.38 -1.46
N THR A 125 -7.90 -15.49 -0.14
CA THR A 125 -9.01 -15.10 0.75
C THR A 125 -9.05 -13.60 1.05
N ARG A 126 -7.92 -12.88 0.92
CA ARG A 126 -7.83 -11.45 1.23
C ARG A 126 -7.61 -10.55 0.01
N ARG A 127 -7.13 -11.09 -1.11
CA ARG A 127 -6.80 -10.30 -2.31
C ARG A 127 -7.66 -10.67 -3.52
N VAL A 128 -8.03 -11.93 -3.70
CA VAL A 128 -8.78 -12.35 -4.90
C VAL A 128 -10.28 -12.43 -4.62
N LEU A 129 -10.71 -13.29 -3.72
CA LEU A 129 -12.14 -13.60 -3.52
C LEU A 129 -13.00 -12.39 -3.14
N PRO A 130 -12.60 -11.46 -2.26
CA PRO A 130 -13.43 -10.31 -1.91
C PRO A 130 -13.73 -9.42 -3.11
N TYR A 131 -12.73 -9.17 -3.96
CA TYR A 131 -12.87 -8.29 -5.12
C TYR A 131 -13.49 -9.00 -6.32
N LEU A 132 -13.24 -10.29 -6.48
CA LEU A 132 -13.93 -11.13 -7.48
C LEU A 132 -15.44 -11.11 -7.23
N LYS A 133 -15.84 -11.35 -5.98
CA LYS A 133 -17.25 -11.27 -5.57
C LYS A 133 -17.81 -9.87 -5.82
N LEU A 134 -17.12 -8.82 -5.40
CA LEU A 134 -17.57 -7.45 -5.58
C LEU A 134 -17.73 -7.08 -7.06
N ALA A 135 -16.79 -7.49 -7.92
CA ALA A 135 -16.85 -7.24 -9.34
C ALA A 135 -18.01 -7.99 -10.00
N HIS A 136 -18.23 -9.25 -9.62
CA HIS A 136 -19.35 -10.05 -10.09
C HIS A 136 -20.70 -9.46 -9.66
N ASP A 137 -20.88 -9.14 -8.37
CA ASP A 137 -22.11 -8.56 -7.83
C ASP A 137 -22.46 -7.21 -8.49
N ARG A 138 -21.46 -6.47 -8.93
CA ARG A 138 -21.62 -5.21 -9.69
C ARG A 138 -21.76 -5.40 -11.21
N GLY A 139 -21.81 -6.62 -11.68
CA GLY A 139 -21.91 -6.93 -13.12
C GLY A 139 -20.72 -6.47 -13.96
N ARG A 140 -19.52 -6.37 -13.34
CA ARG A 140 -18.29 -5.93 -14.01
C ARG A 140 -17.50 -7.07 -14.66
N ILE A 141 -17.80 -8.30 -14.29
CA ILE A 141 -17.21 -9.53 -14.84
C ILE A 141 -18.29 -10.55 -15.08
N SER A 142 -18.07 -11.42 -16.06
CA SER A 142 -19.00 -12.48 -16.42
C SER A 142 -18.84 -13.71 -15.50
N PRO A 143 -19.86 -14.60 -15.44
CA PRO A 143 -19.72 -15.90 -14.77
C PRO A 143 -18.58 -16.75 -15.36
N THR A 144 -18.28 -16.60 -16.66
CA THR A 144 -17.15 -17.29 -17.30
C THR A 144 -15.81 -16.82 -16.73
N ASP A 145 -15.64 -15.50 -16.53
CA ASP A 145 -14.43 -14.95 -15.93
C ASP A 145 -14.27 -15.41 -14.49
N VAL A 146 -15.37 -15.43 -13.71
CA VAL A 146 -15.37 -16.00 -12.35
C VAL A 146 -14.89 -17.43 -12.36
N GLY A 147 -15.43 -18.28 -13.25
CA GLY A 147 -15.01 -19.68 -13.40
C GLY A 147 -13.53 -19.83 -13.75
N ALA A 148 -12.99 -18.95 -14.61
CA ALA A 148 -11.57 -18.96 -14.96
C ALA A 148 -10.67 -18.62 -13.75
N VAL A 149 -11.06 -17.61 -12.96
CA VAL A 149 -10.33 -17.24 -11.73
C VAL A 149 -10.39 -18.37 -10.70
N GLU A 150 -11.55 -19.01 -10.51
CA GLU A 150 -11.68 -20.16 -9.61
C GLU A 150 -10.83 -21.35 -10.05
N GLN A 151 -10.68 -21.59 -11.35
CA GLN A 151 -9.78 -22.62 -11.86
C GLN A 151 -8.31 -22.29 -11.56
N LEU A 152 -7.90 -21.02 -11.67
CA LEU A 152 -6.57 -20.57 -11.29
C LEU A 152 -6.33 -20.77 -9.79
N ILE A 153 -7.30 -20.40 -8.94
CA ILE A 153 -7.21 -20.58 -7.48
C ILE A 153 -6.96 -22.04 -7.14
N ARG A 154 -7.65 -22.99 -7.77
CA ARG A 154 -7.44 -24.45 -7.53
C ARG A 154 -6.03 -24.94 -7.89
N ARG A 155 -5.31 -24.20 -8.71
CA ARG A 155 -3.95 -24.53 -9.17
C ARG A 155 -2.89 -23.60 -8.61
N LEU A 156 -3.26 -22.70 -7.69
CA LEU A 156 -2.38 -21.62 -7.25
C LEU A 156 -1.05 -22.14 -6.70
N ASP A 157 -1.07 -23.16 -5.87
CA ASP A 157 0.16 -23.76 -5.30
C ASP A 157 1.08 -24.39 -6.35
N GLN A 158 0.55 -24.71 -7.54
CA GLN A 158 1.35 -25.27 -8.65
C GLN A 158 2.00 -24.17 -9.51
N VAL A 159 1.42 -22.96 -9.53
CA VAL A 159 1.84 -21.87 -10.42
C VAL A 159 2.50 -20.71 -9.69
N ALA A 160 2.32 -20.61 -8.38
CA ALA A 160 2.86 -19.51 -7.56
C ALA A 160 4.37 -19.59 -7.30
N GLY A 161 5.01 -20.72 -7.67
CA GLY A 161 6.41 -20.96 -7.31
C GLY A 161 6.60 -21.55 -5.91
N PRO A 162 7.86 -21.77 -5.50
CA PRO A 162 8.17 -22.29 -4.17
C PRO A 162 7.81 -21.27 -3.07
N PRO A 163 7.53 -21.74 -1.84
CA PRO A 163 7.33 -20.84 -0.72
C PRO A 163 8.56 -19.96 -0.47
N GLU A 164 8.33 -18.67 -0.23
CA GLU A 164 9.36 -17.71 0.13
C GLU A 164 9.14 -17.19 1.56
N PRO A 165 10.18 -16.67 2.22
CA PRO A 165 10.03 -15.98 3.49
C PRO A 165 9.05 -14.81 3.38
N VAL A 166 8.28 -14.57 4.44
CA VAL A 166 7.35 -13.45 4.48
C VAL A 166 8.12 -12.13 4.37
N ALA A 167 7.76 -11.30 3.41
CA ALA A 167 8.38 -10.01 3.15
C ALA A 167 7.44 -8.85 3.51
N ARG A 168 8.01 -7.74 3.99
CA ARG A 168 7.27 -6.47 4.08
C ARG A 168 7.27 -5.82 2.70
N ILE A 169 6.10 -5.53 2.15
CA ILE A 169 5.98 -4.92 0.83
C ILE A 169 5.15 -3.63 0.90
N HIS A 170 5.46 -2.67 0.04
CA HIS A 170 4.66 -1.46 -0.11
C HIS A 170 3.26 -1.77 -0.68
N GLY A 171 3.18 -2.70 -1.61
CA GLY A 171 1.92 -3.15 -2.21
C GLY A 171 1.41 -2.32 -3.39
N ASP A 172 1.92 -1.10 -3.57
CA ASP A 172 1.54 -0.20 -4.68
C ASP A 172 2.73 0.65 -5.12
N LEU A 173 3.90 0.02 -5.31
CA LEU A 173 5.15 0.71 -5.66
C LEU A 173 5.26 0.91 -7.17
N TRP A 174 5.06 2.14 -7.60
CA TRP A 174 5.21 2.56 -9.00
C TRP A 174 5.66 4.04 -9.06
N SER A 175 6.00 4.55 -10.23
CA SER A 175 6.59 5.89 -10.42
C SER A 175 5.69 7.06 -10.02
N GLY A 176 4.44 6.83 -9.71
CA GLY A 176 3.49 7.86 -9.24
C GLY A 176 3.30 7.91 -7.72
N ASN A 177 3.97 6.99 -6.99
CA ASN A 177 3.91 6.90 -5.52
C ASN A 177 5.27 7.16 -4.90
#